data_8535f47ca737ad83fcf60d3153fe9e7a
#
_entry.id   8535f47ca737ad83fcf60d3153fe9e7a
#
_cell.length_a   1.000
_cell.length_b   1.000
_cell.length_c   1.000
_cell.angle_alpha   90.00
_cell.angle_beta   90.00
_cell.angle_gamma   90.00
#
_symmetry.space_group_name_H-M   'P 1'
#
loop_
_entity.id
_entity.type
_entity.pdbx_description
1 polymer ?
#
loop_
_entity_poly.entity_id
_entity_poly.type
_entity_poly.pdbx_seq_one_letter_code
_entity_poly.pdbx_strand_id
1 'polypeptide(L)'
;MNRPAAVLLLILACASTSLADEVVLRNGHKIVGIQREEKDRIVVETGYGTVSFPRDQVLSVTIGETPLHAWPVRYAEIEKSTNASDFTKLAGWARENRMPRYVGPLMQRALELDPDNAEARAALGYVRHQGKWVTQAEFRKEQGQVQDGGRWVSPLEKELSERRRLESELRRLDRDSDRKRREELRRRQREEAELQTRIRAAGSVPVMFDSPRWGRLGWNTGWGRWG
;
A
#
# COMPACT_ATOMS: atom_id res chain seq x y z
N MET A 1 -20.20 6.71 -74.39
CA MET A 1 -19.79 7.46 -73.24
C MET A 1 -20.56 6.90 -72.05
N ASN A 2 -20.00 5.87 -71.38
CA ASN A 2 -20.62 5.21 -70.21
C ASN A 2 -19.86 5.58 -68.98
N ARG A 3 -20.53 6.26 -68.04
CA ARG A 3 -20.02 6.53 -66.71
C ARG A 3 -20.47 5.40 -65.79
N PRO A 4 -19.58 4.71 -65.05
CA PRO A 4 -20.01 3.82 -64.01
C PRO A 4 -20.33 4.61 -62.72
N ALA A 5 -21.52 4.41 -62.18
CA ALA A 5 -21.96 4.91 -60.90
C ALA A 5 -21.20 4.18 -59.81
N ALA A 6 -20.38 4.91 -59.05
CA ALA A 6 -19.72 4.40 -57.85
C ALA A 6 -20.77 4.28 -56.73
N VAL A 7 -21.11 3.05 -56.36
CA VAL A 7 -21.93 2.74 -55.19
C VAL A 7 -21.01 2.81 -53.97
N LEU A 8 -21.14 3.90 -53.22
CA LEU A 8 -20.45 4.08 -51.95
C LEU A 8 -21.20 3.27 -50.87
N LEU A 9 -20.66 2.08 -50.55
CA LEU A 9 -21.20 1.23 -49.49
C LEU A 9 -20.75 1.80 -48.17
N LEU A 10 -21.62 2.56 -47.52
CA LEU A 10 -21.41 3.08 -46.17
C LEU A 10 -21.59 1.94 -45.16
N ILE A 11 -20.49 1.27 -44.75
CA ILE A 11 -20.50 0.30 -43.68
C ILE A 11 -20.66 1.09 -42.37
N LEU A 12 -21.90 1.19 -41.90
CA LEU A 12 -22.22 1.69 -40.59
C LEU A 12 -21.79 0.62 -39.58
N ALA A 13 -20.55 0.74 -39.06
CA ALA A 13 -20.09 -0.07 -37.93
C ALA A 13 -20.94 0.33 -36.74
N CYS A 14 -22.03 -0.39 -36.46
CA CYS A 14 -22.70 -0.39 -35.19
C CYS A 14 -21.71 -0.92 -34.15
N ALA A 15 -20.96 -0.03 -33.55
CA ALA A 15 -20.31 -0.31 -32.27
C ALA A 15 -21.45 -0.56 -31.26
N SER A 16 -21.79 -1.85 -31.07
CA SER A 16 -22.65 -2.28 -29.97
C SER A 16 -21.89 -1.95 -28.70
N THR A 17 -22.10 -0.76 -28.16
CA THR A 17 -21.72 -0.45 -26.77
C THR A 17 -22.60 -1.34 -25.90
N SER A 18 -22.11 -2.50 -25.52
CA SER A 18 -22.71 -3.28 -24.44
C SER A 18 -22.65 -2.39 -23.21
N LEU A 19 -23.81 -1.83 -22.86
CA LEU A 19 -23.98 -1.10 -21.61
C LEU A 19 -23.82 -2.14 -20.50
N ALA A 20 -22.66 -2.13 -19.84
CA ALA A 20 -22.45 -2.92 -18.62
C ALA A 20 -23.02 -2.14 -17.44
N ASP A 21 -23.49 -2.82 -16.40
CA ASP A 21 -23.81 -2.18 -15.13
C ASP A 21 -22.56 -1.45 -14.63
N GLU A 22 -22.61 -0.12 -14.69
CA GLU A 22 -21.49 0.76 -14.32
C GLU A 22 -21.94 1.72 -13.23
N VAL A 23 -21.24 1.70 -12.11
CA VAL A 23 -21.39 2.67 -11.03
C VAL A 23 -20.25 3.66 -11.10
N VAL A 24 -20.56 4.93 -11.33
CA VAL A 24 -19.57 6.03 -11.35
C VAL A 24 -19.62 6.74 -10.02
N LEU A 25 -18.47 6.82 -9.34
CA LEU A 25 -18.32 7.55 -8.09
C LEU A 25 -17.98 9.03 -8.35
N ARG A 26 -18.26 9.91 -7.39
CA ARG A 26 -17.96 11.35 -7.47
C ARG A 26 -16.46 11.65 -7.62
N ASN A 27 -15.57 10.74 -7.20
CA ASN A 27 -14.14 10.84 -7.41
C ASN A 27 -13.68 10.40 -8.82
N GLY A 28 -14.61 10.06 -9.72
CA GLY A 28 -14.35 9.63 -11.09
C GLY A 28 -14.06 8.13 -11.26
N HIS A 29 -13.99 7.34 -10.18
CA HIS A 29 -13.82 5.89 -10.31
C HIS A 29 -15.08 5.24 -10.88
N LYS A 30 -14.86 4.28 -11.78
CA LYS A 30 -15.89 3.47 -12.42
C LYS A 30 -15.79 2.03 -11.94
N ILE A 31 -16.90 1.46 -11.55
CA ILE A 31 -16.98 0.10 -11.04
C ILE A 31 -18.04 -0.64 -11.85
N VAL A 32 -17.64 -1.75 -12.44
CA VAL A 32 -18.52 -2.62 -13.23
C VAL A 32 -18.95 -3.80 -12.37
N GLY A 33 -20.26 -4.02 -12.28
CA GLY A 33 -20.83 -5.12 -11.50
C GLY A 33 -22.32 -4.97 -11.32
N ILE A 34 -22.97 -6.02 -10.80
CA ILE A 34 -24.41 -5.98 -10.49
C ILE A 34 -24.63 -5.08 -9.26
N GLN A 35 -25.39 -4.05 -9.45
CA GLN A 35 -25.68 -3.10 -8.38
C GLN A 35 -26.96 -3.47 -7.63
N ARG A 36 -26.99 -3.19 -6.33
CA ARG A 36 -28.16 -3.30 -5.45
C ARG A 36 -28.18 -2.12 -4.49
N GLU A 37 -29.33 -1.47 -4.37
CA GLU A 37 -29.51 -0.40 -3.39
C GLU A 37 -29.97 -0.98 -2.04
N GLU A 38 -29.24 -0.70 -0.98
CA GLU A 38 -29.54 -1.13 0.40
C GLU A 38 -29.56 0.10 1.32
N LYS A 39 -30.74 0.58 1.64
CA LYS A 39 -30.96 1.78 2.46
C LYS A 39 -30.18 2.98 1.87
N ASP A 40 -29.17 3.47 2.61
CA ASP A 40 -28.36 4.63 2.20
C ASP A 40 -27.05 4.24 1.45
N ARG A 41 -26.93 2.99 1.02
CA ARG A 41 -25.74 2.46 0.37
C ARG A 41 -26.08 1.81 -0.96
N ILE A 42 -25.12 1.90 -1.88
CA ILE A 42 -25.12 1.10 -3.11
C ILE A 42 -24.10 -0.01 -2.95
N VAL A 43 -24.58 -1.24 -3.03
CA VAL A 43 -23.77 -2.46 -3.00
C VAL A 43 -23.55 -2.90 -4.43
N VAL A 44 -22.29 -3.10 -4.82
CA VAL A 44 -21.92 -3.56 -6.17
C VAL A 44 -21.22 -4.91 -6.05
N GLU A 45 -21.82 -5.92 -6.64
CA GLU A 45 -21.22 -7.23 -6.78
C GLU A 45 -20.37 -7.28 -8.04
N THR A 46 -19.07 -7.47 -7.87
CA THR A 46 -18.09 -7.51 -8.96
C THR A 46 -17.54 -8.92 -9.13
N GLY A 47 -16.82 -9.17 -10.22
CA GLY A 47 -16.09 -10.42 -10.43
C GLY A 47 -15.00 -10.70 -9.40
N TYR A 48 -14.59 -9.70 -8.64
CA TYR A 48 -13.55 -9.78 -7.60
C TYR A 48 -14.12 -9.92 -6.19
N GLY A 49 -15.36 -9.50 -5.97
CA GLY A 49 -16.02 -9.50 -4.67
C GLY A 49 -17.11 -8.45 -4.60
N THR A 50 -17.61 -8.19 -3.41
CA THR A 50 -18.68 -7.21 -3.16
C THR A 50 -18.08 -5.97 -2.51
N VAL A 51 -18.43 -4.80 -3.04
CA VAL A 51 -18.05 -3.50 -2.50
C VAL A 51 -19.29 -2.67 -2.23
N SER A 52 -19.27 -1.79 -1.24
CA SER A 52 -20.42 -0.94 -0.92
C SER A 52 -20.00 0.51 -0.71
N PHE A 53 -20.79 1.43 -1.23
CA PHE A 53 -20.56 2.88 -1.15
C PHE A 53 -21.77 3.57 -0.56
N PRO A 54 -21.58 4.63 0.25
CA PRO A 54 -22.65 5.54 0.60
C PRO A 54 -23.30 6.14 -0.64
N ARG A 55 -24.61 6.32 -0.63
CA ARG A 55 -25.37 6.84 -1.79
C ARG A 55 -24.88 8.21 -2.26
N ASP A 56 -24.45 9.05 -1.33
CA ASP A 56 -23.92 10.40 -1.61
C ASP A 56 -22.58 10.41 -2.37
N GLN A 57 -21.81 9.32 -2.32
CA GLN A 57 -20.58 9.15 -3.08
C GLN A 57 -20.78 8.69 -4.52
N VAL A 58 -21.99 8.24 -4.86
CA VAL A 58 -22.30 7.75 -6.20
C VAL A 58 -22.83 8.90 -7.06
N LEU A 59 -22.20 9.10 -8.22
CA LEU A 59 -22.57 10.12 -9.19
C LEU A 59 -23.66 9.61 -10.12
N SER A 60 -23.49 8.43 -10.71
CA SER A 60 -24.46 7.83 -11.61
C SER A 60 -24.38 6.31 -11.56
N VAL A 61 -25.47 5.66 -11.91
CA VAL A 61 -25.59 4.22 -12.09
C VAL A 61 -26.17 3.97 -13.49
N THR A 62 -25.48 3.20 -14.28
CA THR A 62 -25.94 2.74 -15.61
C THR A 62 -26.24 1.25 -15.51
N ILE A 63 -27.41 0.83 -15.96
CA ILE A 63 -27.83 -0.58 -15.94
C ILE A 63 -27.55 -1.18 -17.32
N GLY A 64 -26.91 -2.36 -17.35
CA GLY A 64 -26.61 -3.08 -18.56
C GLY A 64 -26.33 -4.56 -18.29
N GLU A 65 -26.07 -5.33 -19.30
CA GLU A 65 -25.74 -6.75 -19.16
C GLU A 65 -24.24 -6.93 -18.90
N THR A 66 -23.91 -7.63 -17.81
CA THR A 66 -22.55 -8.03 -17.49
C THR A 66 -22.41 -9.56 -17.51
N PRO A 67 -21.23 -10.12 -17.66
CA PRO A 67 -21.00 -11.55 -17.51
C PRO A 67 -21.48 -12.11 -16.17
N LEU A 68 -21.56 -11.27 -15.15
CA LEU A 68 -22.10 -11.66 -13.83
C LEU A 68 -23.58 -12.06 -13.88
N HIS A 69 -24.39 -11.48 -14.78
CA HIS A 69 -25.78 -11.88 -14.98
C HIS A 69 -25.91 -13.29 -15.59
N ALA A 70 -24.97 -13.66 -16.46
CA ALA A 70 -24.93 -14.98 -17.08
C ALA A 70 -24.39 -16.07 -16.13
N TRP A 71 -23.71 -15.69 -15.05
CA TRP A 71 -23.09 -16.62 -14.11
C TRP A 71 -24.06 -17.61 -13.47
N PRO A 72 -25.19 -17.18 -12.86
CA PRO A 72 -26.11 -18.11 -12.19
C PRO A 72 -26.67 -19.17 -13.16
N VAL A 73 -26.99 -18.76 -14.38
CA VAL A 73 -27.53 -19.67 -15.41
C VAL A 73 -26.47 -20.71 -15.80
N ARG A 74 -25.26 -20.27 -16.12
CA ARG A 74 -24.15 -21.17 -16.52
C ARG A 74 -23.74 -22.11 -15.38
N TYR A 75 -23.77 -21.64 -14.13
CA TYR A 75 -23.45 -22.48 -13.00
C TYR A 75 -24.54 -23.54 -12.78
N ALA A 76 -25.82 -23.17 -12.86
CA ALA A 76 -26.93 -24.10 -12.71
C ALA A 76 -26.91 -25.24 -13.77
N GLU A 77 -26.41 -24.99 -14.97
CA GLU A 77 -26.26 -26.02 -16.02
C GLU A 77 -25.28 -27.11 -15.62
N ILE A 78 -24.23 -26.79 -14.84
CA ILE A 78 -23.17 -27.74 -14.49
C ILE A 78 -23.17 -28.13 -12.99
N GLU A 79 -23.99 -27.52 -12.16
CA GLU A 79 -23.99 -27.74 -10.70
C GLU A 79 -24.08 -29.24 -10.33
N LYS A 80 -24.86 -30.00 -11.09
CA LYS A 80 -25.05 -31.44 -10.88
C LYS A 80 -24.17 -32.30 -11.77
N SER A 81 -23.26 -31.70 -12.55
CA SER A 81 -22.33 -32.47 -13.40
C SER A 81 -21.36 -33.31 -12.55
N THR A 82 -21.09 -34.49 -13.02
CA THR A 82 -20.05 -35.39 -12.50
C THR A 82 -18.77 -35.34 -13.30
N ASN A 83 -18.72 -34.48 -14.31
CA ASN A 83 -17.55 -34.33 -15.18
C ASN A 83 -16.70 -33.13 -14.76
N ALA A 84 -15.48 -33.37 -14.30
CA ALA A 84 -14.54 -32.35 -13.90
C ALA A 84 -14.25 -31.30 -15.00
N SER A 85 -14.31 -31.70 -16.28
CA SER A 85 -14.08 -30.82 -17.41
C SER A 85 -15.10 -29.69 -17.53
N ASP A 86 -16.33 -29.88 -17.09
CA ASP A 86 -17.36 -28.84 -17.15
C ASP A 86 -17.04 -27.69 -16.18
N PHE A 87 -16.52 -28.04 -15.00
CA PHE A 87 -16.07 -27.05 -14.01
C PHE A 87 -14.82 -26.30 -14.46
N THR A 88 -13.84 -26.98 -15.07
CA THR A 88 -12.65 -26.31 -15.60
C THR A 88 -12.99 -25.37 -16.75
N LYS A 89 -13.90 -25.76 -17.66
CA LYS A 89 -14.38 -24.89 -18.75
C LYS A 89 -15.08 -23.65 -18.22
N LEU A 90 -15.99 -23.81 -17.24
CA LEU A 90 -16.66 -22.66 -16.64
C LEU A 90 -15.69 -21.76 -15.89
N ALA A 91 -14.66 -22.32 -15.22
CA ALA A 91 -13.60 -21.55 -14.58
C ALA A 91 -12.75 -20.77 -15.62
N GLY A 92 -12.48 -21.36 -16.79
CA GLY A 92 -11.84 -20.68 -17.92
C GLY A 92 -12.68 -19.47 -18.36
N TRP A 93 -13.97 -19.68 -18.61
CA TRP A 93 -14.89 -18.61 -18.95
C TRP A 93 -14.96 -17.51 -17.88
N ALA A 94 -15.00 -17.86 -16.58
CA ALA A 94 -14.97 -16.90 -15.50
C ALA A 94 -13.67 -16.07 -15.48
N ARG A 95 -12.52 -16.68 -15.78
CA ARG A 95 -11.23 -16.00 -15.88
C ARG A 95 -11.20 -15.01 -17.04
N GLU A 96 -11.65 -15.39 -18.21
CA GLU A 96 -11.74 -14.54 -19.41
C GLU A 96 -12.65 -13.32 -19.16
N ASN A 97 -13.71 -13.52 -18.40
CA ASN A 97 -14.68 -12.48 -18.06
C ASN A 97 -14.32 -11.71 -16.76
N ARG A 98 -13.07 -11.79 -16.28
CA ARG A 98 -12.55 -11.05 -15.12
C ARG A 98 -13.33 -11.33 -13.82
N MET A 99 -13.69 -12.58 -13.60
CA MET A 99 -14.41 -13.05 -12.42
C MET A 99 -13.57 -14.04 -11.59
N PRO A 100 -12.39 -13.67 -11.11
CA PRO A 100 -11.45 -14.59 -10.43
C PRO A 100 -12.02 -15.20 -9.15
N ARG A 101 -12.99 -14.55 -8.49
CA ARG A 101 -13.62 -15.09 -7.27
C ARG A 101 -14.27 -16.45 -7.45
N TYR A 102 -14.71 -16.76 -8.67
CA TYR A 102 -15.39 -18.03 -8.98
C TYR A 102 -14.44 -19.13 -9.44
N VAL A 103 -13.23 -18.76 -9.87
CA VAL A 103 -12.27 -19.73 -10.44
C VAL A 103 -11.82 -20.75 -9.40
N GLY A 104 -11.43 -20.29 -8.20
CA GLY A 104 -10.95 -21.18 -7.13
C GLY A 104 -11.95 -22.26 -6.75
N PRO A 105 -13.20 -21.91 -6.36
CA PRO A 105 -14.24 -22.88 -6.02
C PRO A 105 -14.53 -23.90 -7.13
N LEU A 106 -14.59 -23.46 -8.41
CA LEU A 106 -14.80 -24.35 -9.55
C LEU A 106 -13.65 -25.34 -9.73
N MET A 107 -12.41 -24.88 -9.60
CA MET A 107 -11.24 -25.75 -9.70
C MET A 107 -11.15 -26.73 -8.55
N GLN A 108 -11.56 -26.32 -7.33
CA GLN A 108 -11.70 -27.26 -6.21
C GLN A 108 -12.74 -28.33 -6.50
N ARG A 109 -13.91 -27.94 -7.02
CA ARG A 109 -14.93 -28.91 -7.40
C ARG A 109 -14.46 -29.86 -8.50
N ALA A 110 -13.70 -29.38 -9.47
CA ALA A 110 -13.10 -30.22 -10.50
C ALA A 110 -12.15 -31.26 -9.88
N LEU A 111 -11.34 -30.89 -8.86
CA LEU A 111 -10.45 -31.84 -8.16
C LEU A 111 -11.19 -32.87 -7.29
N GLU A 112 -12.36 -32.52 -6.76
CA GLU A 112 -13.20 -33.50 -6.04
C GLU A 112 -13.67 -34.60 -6.95
N LEU A 113 -13.91 -34.28 -8.24
CA LEU A 113 -14.37 -35.22 -9.26
C LEU A 113 -13.20 -35.97 -9.93
N ASP A 114 -12.11 -35.27 -10.15
CA ASP A 114 -10.87 -35.81 -10.75
C ASP A 114 -9.65 -35.26 -10.02
N PRO A 115 -9.12 -36.00 -9.02
CA PRO A 115 -7.98 -35.60 -8.22
C PRO A 115 -6.68 -35.35 -9.02
N ASP A 116 -6.55 -35.96 -10.19
CA ASP A 116 -5.36 -35.83 -11.06
C ASP A 116 -5.54 -34.78 -12.16
N ASN A 117 -6.61 -34.02 -12.13
CA ASN A 117 -6.86 -32.97 -13.10
C ASN A 117 -5.75 -31.92 -13.09
N ALA A 118 -4.92 -31.95 -14.14
CA ALA A 118 -3.72 -31.11 -14.21
C ALA A 118 -4.05 -29.61 -14.31
N GLU A 119 -5.15 -29.25 -14.99
CA GLU A 119 -5.58 -27.85 -15.14
C GLU A 119 -6.05 -27.28 -13.80
N ALA A 120 -6.88 -28.03 -13.07
CA ALA A 120 -7.37 -27.63 -11.77
C ALA A 120 -6.24 -27.54 -10.74
N ARG A 121 -5.32 -28.51 -10.74
CA ARG A 121 -4.11 -28.47 -9.89
C ARG A 121 -3.26 -27.23 -10.17
N ALA A 122 -2.94 -26.98 -11.45
CA ALA A 122 -2.16 -25.81 -11.85
C ALA A 122 -2.84 -24.48 -11.45
N ALA A 123 -4.15 -24.38 -11.67
CA ALA A 123 -4.91 -23.20 -11.30
C ALA A 123 -4.94 -22.92 -9.79
N LEU A 124 -4.89 -23.96 -8.96
CA LEU A 124 -4.82 -23.87 -7.51
C LEU A 124 -3.39 -23.75 -6.97
N GLY A 125 -2.39 -23.62 -7.84
CA GLY A 125 -0.99 -23.40 -7.45
C GLY A 125 -0.23 -24.66 -7.10
N TYR A 126 -0.69 -25.84 -7.51
CA TYR A 126 0.11 -27.05 -7.41
C TYR A 126 1.10 -27.17 -8.57
N VAL A 127 2.23 -27.76 -8.31
CA VAL A 127 3.29 -28.04 -9.28
C VAL A 127 3.56 -29.55 -9.28
N ARG A 128 3.76 -30.13 -10.48
CA ARG A 128 4.17 -31.53 -10.55
C ARG A 128 5.67 -31.63 -10.34
N HIS A 129 6.08 -32.30 -9.27
CA HIS A 129 7.47 -32.52 -8.92
C HIS A 129 7.70 -34.00 -8.62
N GLN A 130 8.68 -34.63 -9.29
CA GLN A 130 8.99 -36.05 -9.14
C GLN A 130 7.77 -36.99 -9.21
N GLY A 131 6.82 -36.66 -10.13
CA GLY A 131 5.62 -37.47 -10.32
C GLY A 131 4.47 -37.17 -9.33
N LYS A 132 4.68 -36.34 -8.29
CA LYS A 132 3.69 -35.98 -7.29
C LYS A 132 3.23 -34.53 -7.45
N TRP A 133 2.01 -34.25 -7.05
CA TRP A 133 1.50 -32.90 -6.96
C TRP A 133 1.90 -32.31 -5.60
N VAL A 134 2.67 -31.23 -5.62
CA VAL A 134 3.10 -30.48 -4.43
C VAL A 134 2.65 -29.04 -4.54
N THR A 135 2.44 -28.37 -3.43
CA THR A 135 2.16 -26.94 -3.46
C THR A 135 3.40 -26.16 -3.89
N GLN A 136 3.21 -24.97 -4.44
CA GLN A 136 4.31 -24.07 -4.79
C GLN A 136 5.23 -23.79 -3.58
N ALA A 137 4.64 -23.73 -2.38
CA ALA A 137 5.39 -23.53 -1.14
C ALA A 137 6.26 -24.75 -0.77
N GLU A 138 5.71 -25.96 -0.87
CA GLU A 138 6.46 -27.19 -0.64
C GLU A 138 7.60 -27.35 -1.63
N PHE A 139 7.32 -27.14 -2.91
CA PHE A 139 8.33 -27.18 -3.97
C PHE A 139 9.51 -26.23 -3.69
N ARG A 140 9.22 -24.98 -3.27
CA ARG A 140 10.26 -24.00 -2.96
C ARG A 140 11.05 -24.38 -1.70
N LYS A 141 10.39 -24.96 -0.68
CA LYS A 141 11.07 -25.48 0.51
C LYS A 141 12.01 -26.63 0.18
N GLU A 142 11.58 -27.55 -0.69
CA GLU A 142 12.44 -28.65 -1.16
C GLU A 142 13.67 -28.15 -1.91
N GLN A 143 13.55 -27.01 -2.59
CA GLN A 143 14.69 -26.31 -3.20
C GLN A 143 15.55 -25.52 -2.20
N GLY A 144 15.30 -25.67 -0.91
CA GLY A 144 16.04 -24.97 0.14
C GLY A 144 15.71 -23.49 0.27
N GLN A 145 14.64 -23.01 -0.36
CA GLN A 145 14.21 -21.63 -0.20
C GLN A 145 13.44 -21.42 1.11
N VAL A 146 13.60 -20.25 1.71
CA VAL A 146 12.92 -19.84 2.93
C VAL A 146 12.09 -18.57 2.67
N GLN A 147 11.04 -18.38 3.43
CA GLN A 147 10.19 -17.19 3.28
C GLN A 147 10.76 -16.02 4.10
N ASP A 148 10.92 -14.86 3.46
CA ASP A 148 11.27 -13.58 4.09
C ASP A 148 10.36 -12.46 3.57
N GLY A 149 9.53 -11.89 4.46
CA GLY A 149 8.61 -10.81 4.12
C GLY A 149 7.64 -11.13 2.97
N GLY A 150 7.18 -12.37 2.85
CA GLY A 150 6.27 -12.84 1.79
C GLY A 150 6.97 -13.24 0.48
N ARG A 151 8.30 -13.10 0.38
CA ARG A 151 9.10 -13.54 -0.77
C ARG A 151 9.88 -14.81 -0.43
N TRP A 152 10.09 -15.65 -1.43
CA TRP A 152 10.95 -16.81 -1.33
C TRP A 152 12.37 -16.42 -1.69
N VAL A 153 13.30 -16.64 -0.78
CA VAL A 153 14.72 -16.27 -0.90
C VAL A 153 15.61 -17.44 -0.48
N SER A 154 16.88 -17.41 -0.83
CA SER A 154 17.84 -18.36 -0.29
C SER A 154 18.09 -18.10 1.21
N PRO A 155 18.49 -19.10 2.00
CA PRO A 155 18.86 -18.91 3.42
C PRO A 155 19.90 -17.82 3.62
N LEU A 156 20.91 -17.78 2.74
CA LEU A 156 21.97 -16.77 2.76
C LEU A 156 21.42 -15.35 2.52
N GLU A 157 20.52 -15.21 1.54
CA GLU A 157 19.90 -13.91 1.26
C GLU A 157 19.07 -13.42 2.43
N LYS A 158 18.36 -14.33 3.11
CA LYS A 158 17.61 -14.01 4.33
C LYS A 158 18.55 -13.52 5.43
N GLU A 159 19.64 -14.23 5.71
CA GLU A 159 20.63 -13.82 6.71
C GLU A 159 21.23 -12.46 6.41
N LEU A 160 21.59 -12.21 5.14
CA LEU A 160 22.10 -10.90 4.72
C LEU A 160 21.05 -9.79 4.87
N SER A 161 19.78 -10.06 4.60
CA SER A 161 18.70 -9.10 4.77
C SER A 161 18.49 -8.75 6.25
N GLU A 162 18.51 -9.75 7.13
CA GLU A 162 18.40 -9.57 8.57
C GLU A 162 19.58 -8.77 9.13
N ARG A 163 20.81 -9.09 8.71
CA ARG A 163 22.00 -8.32 9.09
C ARG A 163 21.89 -6.85 8.69
N ARG A 164 21.46 -6.55 7.45
CA ARG A 164 21.25 -5.16 6.99
C ARG A 164 20.17 -4.43 7.80
N ARG A 165 19.10 -5.13 8.18
CA ARG A 165 18.05 -4.57 9.05
C ARG A 165 18.61 -4.19 10.42
N LEU A 166 19.34 -5.11 11.07
CA LEU A 166 19.98 -4.86 12.37
C LEU A 166 20.99 -3.70 12.30
N GLU A 167 21.83 -3.66 11.27
CA GLU A 167 22.77 -2.55 11.08
C GLU A 167 22.05 -1.20 10.89
N SER A 168 20.95 -1.19 10.14
CA SER A 168 20.15 0.02 9.94
C SER A 168 19.49 0.50 11.23
N GLU A 169 19.03 -0.42 12.05
CA GLU A 169 18.44 -0.15 13.36
C GLU A 169 19.48 0.40 14.34
N LEU A 170 20.67 -0.23 14.43
CA LEU A 170 21.78 0.26 15.23
C LEU A 170 22.18 1.69 14.84
N ARG A 171 22.33 1.96 13.53
CA ARG A 171 22.62 3.32 13.04
C ARG A 171 21.53 4.34 13.36
N ARG A 172 20.28 3.88 13.47
CA ARG A 172 19.16 4.74 13.89
C ARG A 172 19.28 5.07 15.38
N LEU A 173 19.50 4.06 16.22
CA LEU A 173 19.68 4.24 17.67
C LEU A 173 20.87 5.15 18.00
N ASP A 174 22.00 4.99 17.30
CA ASP A 174 23.16 5.86 17.44
C ASP A 174 22.83 7.32 17.10
N ARG A 175 22.15 7.56 15.99
CA ARG A 175 21.71 8.91 15.61
C ARG A 175 20.76 9.53 16.64
N ASP A 176 19.82 8.73 17.17
CA ASP A 176 18.88 9.21 18.17
C ASP A 176 19.58 9.51 19.50
N SER A 177 20.57 8.70 19.91
CA SER A 177 21.39 8.94 21.08
C SER A 177 22.23 10.22 20.95
N ASP A 178 22.88 10.42 19.82
CA ASP A 178 23.66 11.63 19.50
C ASP A 178 22.81 12.89 19.47
N ARG A 179 21.60 12.78 18.93
CA ARG A 179 20.63 13.88 18.92
C ARG A 179 20.24 14.27 20.36
N LYS A 180 19.89 13.30 21.20
CA LYS A 180 19.56 13.55 22.61
C LYS A 180 20.74 14.19 23.35
N ARG A 181 21.95 13.70 23.15
CA ARG A 181 23.17 14.26 23.76
C ARG A 181 23.41 15.71 23.32
N ARG A 182 23.22 16.05 22.04
CA ARG A 182 23.34 17.43 21.53
C ARG A 182 22.25 18.34 22.08
N GLU A 183 21.02 17.86 22.21
CA GLU A 183 19.90 18.62 22.81
C GLU A 183 20.18 18.93 24.29
N GLU A 184 20.68 17.95 25.05
CA GLU A 184 21.07 18.14 26.47
C GLU A 184 22.21 19.12 26.60
N LEU A 185 23.24 19.03 25.79
CA LEU A 185 24.36 19.97 25.77
C LEU A 185 23.88 21.41 25.48
N ARG A 186 23.02 21.58 24.46
CA ARG A 186 22.43 22.90 24.17
C ARG A 186 21.58 23.44 25.32
N ARG A 187 20.86 22.57 26.04
CA ARG A 187 20.09 22.96 27.20
C ARG A 187 21.00 23.47 28.30
N ARG A 188 22.06 22.73 28.64
CA ARG A 188 23.06 23.15 29.64
C ARG A 188 23.70 24.47 29.26
N GLN A 189 24.12 24.68 28.04
CA GLN A 189 24.69 25.93 27.55
C GLN A 189 23.72 27.11 27.71
N ARG A 190 22.43 26.92 27.46
CA ARG A 190 21.40 27.95 27.68
C ARG A 190 21.26 28.28 29.15
N GLU A 191 21.17 27.29 30.03
CA GLU A 191 21.07 27.45 31.45
C GLU A 191 22.28 28.22 32.03
N GLU A 192 23.50 27.88 31.57
CA GLU A 192 24.73 28.60 31.92
C GLU A 192 24.72 30.07 31.42
N ALA A 193 24.30 30.29 30.19
CA ALA A 193 24.21 31.64 29.64
C ALA A 193 23.16 32.51 30.38
N GLU A 194 22.03 31.92 30.74
CA GLU A 194 21.02 32.61 31.55
C GLU A 194 21.55 32.93 32.96
N LEU A 195 22.28 32.00 33.57
CA LEU A 195 22.91 32.23 34.88
C LEU A 195 23.93 33.38 34.80
N GLN A 196 24.78 33.39 33.77
CA GLN A 196 25.75 34.47 33.56
C GLN A 196 25.09 35.83 33.34
N THR A 197 23.98 35.88 32.60
CA THR A 197 23.22 37.13 32.45
C THR A 197 22.60 37.61 33.74
N ARG A 198 22.08 36.70 34.55
CA ARG A 198 21.57 37.03 35.88
C ARG A 198 22.67 37.57 36.83
N ILE A 199 23.85 36.93 36.83
CA ILE A 199 25.00 37.39 37.65
C ILE A 199 25.45 38.78 37.20
N ARG A 200 25.55 39.06 35.89
CA ARG A 200 25.88 40.39 35.38
C ARG A 200 24.84 41.43 35.77
N ALA A 201 23.55 41.08 35.67
CA ALA A 201 22.48 41.99 36.06
C ALA A 201 22.49 42.29 37.56
N ALA A 202 22.79 41.30 38.42
CA ALA A 202 22.90 41.46 39.86
C ALA A 202 24.15 42.24 40.29
N GLY A 203 25.27 42.14 39.52
CA GLY A 203 26.52 42.89 39.76
C GLY A 203 26.49 44.37 39.29
N SER A 204 25.44 44.77 38.57
CA SER A 204 25.25 46.13 38.08
C SER A 204 24.38 47.01 38.99
N VAL A 205 24.27 46.66 40.30
CA VAL A 205 23.69 47.59 41.26
C VAL A 205 24.64 48.77 41.39
N PRO A 206 24.23 50.01 41.07
CA PRO A 206 25.07 51.16 41.31
C PRO A 206 25.22 51.32 42.81
N VAL A 207 26.44 51.07 43.32
CA VAL A 207 26.77 51.49 44.66
C VAL A 207 26.75 52.99 44.66
N MET A 208 25.66 53.60 45.08
CA MET A 208 25.63 55.03 45.43
C MET A 208 26.58 55.18 46.63
N PHE A 209 27.87 55.43 46.35
CA PHE A 209 28.77 56.02 47.34
C PHE A 209 28.26 57.41 47.57
N ASP A 210 27.50 57.51 48.64
CA ASP A 210 27.24 58.81 49.30
C ASP A 210 28.60 59.26 49.92
N SER A 211 29.31 60.14 49.20
CA SER A 211 30.58 60.69 49.62
C SER A 211 30.35 61.75 50.67
N PRO A 212 30.78 61.57 51.88
CA PRO A 212 30.87 62.67 52.82
C PRO A 212 31.94 63.63 52.31
N ARG A 213 31.51 64.81 52.04
CA ARG A 213 32.31 65.98 51.68
C ARG A 213 33.33 66.29 52.79
N TRP A 214 34.60 65.87 52.60
CA TRP A 214 35.70 66.38 53.42
C TRP A 214 36.81 66.98 52.58
N GLY A 215 37.18 68.11 52.98
CA GLY A 215 37.96 69.17 52.46
C GLY A 215 39.33 68.80 51.88
N ARG A 216 39.64 69.63 50.95
CA ARG A 216 40.88 69.93 50.31
C ARG A 216 42.02 70.03 51.29
N LEU A 217 43.06 69.20 51.22
CA LEU A 217 44.42 69.54 51.55
C LEU A 217 45.36 68.82 50.59
N GLY A 218 46.05 69.63 49.82
CA GLY A 218 47.03 69.15 48.86
C GLY A 218 48.32 68.73 49.62
N TRP A 219 48.99 67.79 48.94
CA TRP A 219 50.44 67.72 49.01
C TRP A 219 50.99 67.05 47.76
N ASN A 220 51.82 67.77 47.04
CA ASN A 220 52.65 67.52 45.93
C ASN A 220 53.85 66.70 46.35
N THR A 221 54.23 65.65 45.58
CA THR A 221 55.57 65.10 45.34
C THR A 221 55.31 63.78 44.58
N GLY A 222 55.76 63.51 43.37
CA GLY A 222 57.06 63.63 42.83
C GLY A 222 57.81 62.27 42.85
N TRP A 223 58.34 61.88 41.72
CA TRP A 223 59.24 60.73 41.51
C TRP A 223 58.57 59.35 41.35
N GLY A 224 58.87 58.52 40.41
CA GLY A 224 59.94 58.45 39.45
C GLY A 224 59.81 57.14 38.65
N ARG A 225 60.15 57.16 37.38
CA ARG A 225 60.34 56.13 36.41
C ARG A 225 61.41 55.10 36.85
N TRP A 226 61.26 53.86 36.50
CA TRP A 226 62.24 52.79 36.21
C TRP A 226 61.47 51.49 36.06
N GLY A 227 61.54 50.71 34.97
CA GLY A 227 62.37 50.05 34.07
C GLY A 227 61.61 48.91 33.40
#